data_cb3d83aca68e60267f87e393e770385b
#
_entry.id   cb3d83aca68e60267f87e393e770385b
#
_cell.length_a   1.000
_cell.length_b   1.000
_cell.length_c   1.000
_cell.angle_alpha   90.00
_cell.angle_beta   90.00
_cell.angle_gamma   90.00
#
_symmetry.space_group_name_H-M   'P 1'
#
loop_
_entity.id
_entity.type
_entity.pdbx_description
1 polymer ?
#
loop_
_entity_poly.entity_id
_entity_poly.type
_entity_poly.pdbx_seq_one_letter_code
_entity_poly.pdbx_strand_id
1 'polypeptide(L)'
;YDTYISSSVGEEERNAESLSEDMNVILVLAVIIIVVVLMLSTKAYLQIPVLLITFGVAAILNMGTNFWFGTISSVTNSIAVVLQLALAIDYAIILCDRFMEEHETMDAENAVKVALSKAIPEISSSSLTTISGMVAMMFMQFRLGYDMGIILVKAIIISLISVFFLMPGVLLIFAKGIDRSHHKCYVPKITYVGKFANMTKYIIPPLFILFLVFAFWESNHCQYIYDTDSIVSAKKNESKIAAEKIEDTFGASNQLVVMVPKGDYESEKKTLAKIEKLDYVNSALGLANVAINDDYMLTDKLNPRQFAELADLDVEVVQILYTAYAYNEEQYGPVFTGIDDYEVPIIDMFLFLYDQYQEGYVTLDADLDDKLTTLYDTLHDAQLQLQGDKYS
;
A
#
# COMPACT_ATOMS: atom_id res chain seq x y z
N TYR A 1 15.85 -29.39 6.39
CA TYR A 1 15.24 -28.83 5.18
C TYR A 1 14.97 -27.35 5.43
N ASP A 2 15.45 -26.47 4.55
CA ASP A 2 15.12 -25.06 4.59
C ASP A 2 13.73 -24.88 3.97
N THR A 3 12.80 -24.34 4.74
CA THR A 3 11.42 -24.11 4.29
C THR A 3 11.24 -22.63 3.97
N TYR A 4 10.73 -22.33 2.79
CA TYR A 4 10.45 -20.97 2.34
C TYR A 4 8.94 -20.80 2.19
N ILE A 5 8.40 -19.75 2.81
CA ILE A 5 6.95 -19.44 2.78
C ILE A 5 6.79 -18.00 2.29
N SER A 6 6.00 -17.81 1.26
CA SER A 6 5.53 -16.50 0.80
C SER A 6 4.01 -16.48 0.90
N SER A 7 3.46 -15.44 1.52
CA SER A 7 2.01 -15.28 1.68
C SER A 7 1.66 -13.80 1.68
N SER A 8 0.71 -13.40 0.88
CA SER A 8 0.19 -12.03 0.84
C SER A 8 -0.46 -11.59 2.15
N VAL A 9 -1.03 -12.52 2.91
CA VAL A 9 -1.79 -12.24 4.15
C VAL A 9 -0.88 -11.77 5.30
N GLY A 10 0.38 -12.11 5.33
CA GLY A 10 1.31 -11.67 6.40
C GLY A 10 2.35 -10.65 5.95
N GLU A 11 2.39 -10.34 4.65
CA GLU A 11 3.38 -9.42 4.09
C GLU A 11 3.10 -7.97 4.46
N GLU A 12 1.85 -7.54 4.48
CA GLU A 12 1.48 -6.18 4.88
C GLU A 12 1.89 -5.87 6.32
N GLU A 13 1.68 -6.80 7.26
CA GLU A 13 2.03 -6.63 8.67
C GLU A 13 3.54 -6.62 8.86
N ARG A 14 4.28 -7.55 8.24
CA ARG A 14 5.75 -7.58 8.25
C ARG A 14 6.38 -6.36 7.58
N ASN A 15 5.79 -5.88 6.49
CA ASN A 15 6.25 -4.68 5.80
C ASN A 15 6.00 -3.43 6.65
N ALA A 16 4.89 -3.36 7.38
CA ALA A 16 4.60 -2.29 8.32
C ALA A 16 5.56 -2.30 9.54
N GLU A 17 5.89 -3.47 10.07
CA GLU A 17 6.90 -3.62 11.15
C GLU A 17 8.30 -3.22 10.66
N SER A 18 8.75 -3.74 9.52
CA SER A 18 10.06 -3.39 8.95
C SER A 18 10.16 -1.89 8.64
N LEU A 19 9.07 -1.29 8.14
CA LEU A 19 8.99 0.14 7.91
C LEU A 19 9.09 0.94 9.22
N SER A 20 8.46 0.45 10.29
CA SER A 20 8.53 1.10 11.61
C SER A 20 9.94 1.01 12.22
N GLU A 21 10.63 -0.09 12.08
CA GLU A 21 12.03 -0.24 12.53
C GLU A 21 12.98 0.65 11.73
N ASP A 22 12.88 0.64 10.42
CA ASP A 22 13.67 1.50 9.55
C ASP A 22 13.42 2.99 9.84
N MET A 23 12.19 3.36 10.20
CA MET A 23 11.85 4.73 10.55
C MET A 23 12.59 5.26 11.77
N ASN A 24 12.76 4.46 12.80
CA ASN A 24 13.54 4.88 13.97
C ASN A 24 15.00 5.16 13.60
N VAL A 25 15.59 4.31 12.74
CA VAL A 25 16.97 4.51 12.26
C VAL A 25 17.07 5.75 11.38
N ILE A 26 16.13 5.94 10.47
CA ILE A 26 16.07 7.11 9.58
C ILE A 26 15.91 8.40 10.39
N LEU A 27 15.06 8.42 11.41
CA LEU A 27 14.82 9.58 12.25
C LEU A 27 16.07 9.96 13.05
N VAL A 28 16.76 8.99 13.63
CA VAL A 28 18.04 9.23 14.34
C VAL A 28 19.08 9.75 13.36
N LEU A 29 19.22 9.16 12.17
CA LEU A 29 20.16 9.60 11.15
C LEU A 29 19.84 11.01 10.67
N ALA A 30 18.55 11.32 10.43
CA ALA A 30 18.10 12.64 10.04
C ALA A 30 18.46 13.70 11.10
N VAL A 31 18.21 13.41 12.39
CA VAL A 31 18.59 14.31 13.48
C VAL A 31 20.10 14.55 13.53
N ILE A 32 20.90 13.49 13.37
CA ILE A 32 22.38 13.62 13.32
C ILE A 32 22.82 14.51 12.16
N ILE A 33 22.29 14.28 10.96
CA ILE A 33 22.59 15.10 9.77
C ILE A 33 22.20 16.55 10.01
N ILE A 34 21.01 16.79 10.57
CA ILE A 34 20.53 18.13 10.91
C ILE A 34 21.46 18.83 11.88
N VAL A 35 21.86 18.15 12.97
CA VAL A 35 22.80 18.72 13.95
C VAL A 35 24.12 19.10 13.28
N VAL A 36 24.65 18.24 12.40
CA VAL A 36 25.89 18.52 11.66
C VAL A 36 25.72 19.74 10.75
N VAL A 37 24.62 19.80 9.99
CA VAL A 37 24.32 20.94 9.11
C VAL A 37 24.17 22.24 9.91
N LEU A 38 23.43 22.20 11.03
CA LEU A 38 23.25 23.34 11.90
C LEU A 38 24.59 23.79 12.54
N MET A 39 25.46 22.86 12.93
CA MET A 39 26.79 23.16 13.44
C MET A 39 27.65 23.92 12.44
N LEU A 40 27.49 23.61 11.14
CA LEU A 40 28.25 24.31 10.08
C LEU A 40 27.60 25.62 9.68
N SER A 41 26.27 25.74 9.77
CA SER A 41 25.49 26.90 9.28
C SER A 41 25.28 27.97 10.32
N THR A 42 25.08 27.62 11.61
CA THR A 42 24.77 28.60 12.66
C THR A 42 26.02 29.39 13.11
N LYS A 43 25.78 30.57 13.69
CA LYS A 43 26.82 31.45 14.21
C LYS A 43 27.10 31.30 15.72
N ALA A 44 26.23 30.54 16.43
CA ALA A 44 26.37 30.26 17.85
C ALA A 44 25.88 28.85 18.17
N TYR A 45 26.63 28.08 18.97
CA TYR A 45 26.28 26.70 19.29
C TYR A 45 24.92 26.54 20.01
N LEU A 46 24.52 27.52 20.83
CA LEU A 46 23.24 27.46 21.52
C LEU A 46 22.01 27.74 20.62
N GLN A 47 22.19 28.13 19.39
CA GLN A 47 21.11 28.18 18.39
C GLN A 47 20.60 26.75 18.08
N ILE A 48 21.48 25.74 18.09
CA ILE A 48 21.16 24.34 17.75
C ILE A 48 20.08 23.78 18.69
N PRO A 49 20.23 23.82 20.03
CA PRO A 49 19.17 23.37 20.92
C PRO A 49 17.87 24.17 20.80
N VAL A 50 17.92 25.47 20.51
CA VAL A 50 16.69 26.26 20.27
C VAL A 50 15.93 25.72 19.07
N LEU A 51 16.62 25.46 17.98
CA LEU A 51 16.05 24.91 16.76
C LEU A 51 15.52 23.49 17.00
N LEU A 52 16.30 22.62 17.66
CA LEU A 52 15.90 21.24 17.95
C LEU A 52 14.68 21.15 18.88
N ILE A 53 14.57 22.01 19.89
CA ILE A 53 13.39 22.10 20.76
C ILE A 53 12.16 22.49 19.93
N THR A 54 12.28 23.51 19.09
CA THR A 54 11.18 23.98 18.25
C THR A 54 10.70 22.88 17.30
N PHE A 55 11.63 22.14 16.67
CA PHE A 55 11.31 21.01 15.79
C PHE A 55 10.72 19.84 16.53
N GLY A 56 11.30 19.47 17.67
CA GLY A 56 10.81 18.36 18.50
C GLY A 56 9.37 18.59 18.93
N VAL A 57 9.04 19.78 19.39
CA VAL A 57 7.67 20.14 19.78
C VAL A 57 6.75 20.12 18.56
N ALA A 58 7.15 20.67 17.42
CA ALA A 58 6.35 20.64 16.19
C ALA A 58 6.08 19.20 15.72
N ALA A 59 7.09 18.32 15.77
CA ALA A 59 6.95 16.91 15.39
C ALA A 59 6.00 16.16 16.33
N ILE A 60 6.16 16.33 17.65
CA ILE A 60 5.28 15.70 18.65
C ILE A 60 3.84 16.18 18.48
N LEU A 61 3.62 17.48 18.27
CA LEU A 61 2.28 18.03 18.03
C LEU A 61 1.67 17.47 16.74
N ASN A 62 2.47 17.32 15.68
CA ASN A 62 2.00 16.74 14.43
C ASN A 62 1.60 15.27 14.60
N MET A 63 2.44 14.47 15.24
CA MET A 63 2.14 13.07 15.53
C MET A 63 0.91 12.93 16.45
N GLY A 64 0.86 13.73 17.52
CA GLY A 64 -0.24 13.71 18.47
C GLY A 64 -1.60 14.10 17.88
N THR A 65 -1.62 14.94 16.83
CA THR A 65 -2.87 15.36 16.17
C THR A 65 -3.30 14.46 15.02
N ASN A 66 -2.56 13.39 14.72
CA ASN A 66 -2.91 12.44 13.67
C ASN A 66 -4.25 11.72 13.95
N PHE A 67 -4.62 11.55 15.24
CA PHE A 67 -5.89 10.91 15.61
C PHE A 67 -7.14 11.58 15.03
N TRP A 68 -7.09 12.85 14.65
CA TRP A 68 -8.21 13.56 14.01
C TRP A 68 -8.58 13.01 12.64
N PHE A 69 -7.67 12.31 11.98
CA PHE A 69 -7.85 11.77 10.63
C PHE A 69 -8.21 10.28 10.61
N GLY A 70 -8.35 9.64 11.79
CA GLY A 70 -8.68 8.23 11.92
C GLY A 70 -7.52 7.32 11.50
N THR A 71 -7.62 6.71 10.33
CA THR A 71 -6.59 5.82 9.79
C THR A 71 -5.69 6.55 8.80
N ILE A 72 -4.38 6.47 9.00
CA ILE A 72 -3.35 7.05 8.14
C ILE A 72 -2.44 5.92 7.67
N SER A 73 -2.05 5.94 6.39
CA SER A 73 -1.07 4.99 5.85
C SER A 73 0.25 5.05 6.64
N SER A 74 0.84 3.89 6.94
CA SER A 74 2.17 3.79 7.58
C SER A 74 3.24 4.53 6.78
N VAL A 75 3.19 4.44 5.45
CA VAL A 75 4.08 5.18 4.54
C VAL A 75 3.92 6.68 4.70
N THR A 76 2.68 7.19 4.76
CA THR A 76 2.40 8.62 4.97
C THR A 76 2.94 9.10 6.30
N ASN A 77 2.70 8.36 7.39
CA ASN A 77 3.19 8.72 8.71
C ASN A 77 4.72 8.81 8.75
N SER A 78 5.39 7.85 8.12
CA SER A 78 6.84 7.75 8.04
C SER A 78 7.45 8.93 7.28
N ILE A 79 6.95 9.21 6.08
CA ILE A 79 7.45 10.29 5.23
C ILE A 79 7.13 11.66 5.83
N ALA A 80 5.95 11.82 6.43
CA ALA A 80 5.50 13.10 6.98
C ALA A 80 6.43 13.64 8.07
N VAL A 81 6.92 12.78 8.97
CA VAL A 81 7.83 13.21 10.05
C VAL A 81 9.17 13.71 9.48
N VAL A 82 9.74 12.97 8.53
CA VAL A 82 11.03 13.35 7.92
C VAL A 82 10.90 14.63 7.09
N LEU A 83 9.86 14.74 6.27
CA LEU A 83 9.61 15.94 5.46
C LEU A 83 9.26 17.14 6.33
N GLN A 84 8.47 16.96 7.38
CA GLN A 84 8.20 18.05 8.34
C GLN A 84 9.48 18.57 8.95
N LEU A 85 10.37 17.66 9.38
CA LEU A 85 11.65 18.06 9.97
C LEU A 85 12.49 18.89 8.98
N ALA A 86 12.59 18.42 7.73
CA ALA A 86 13.33 19.12 6.69
C ALA A 86 12.73 20.51 6.37
N LEU A 87 11.41 20.62 6.22
CA LEU A 87 10.74 21.89 5.89
C LEU A 87 10.72 22.87 7.07
N ALA A 88 10.55 22.38 8.30
CA ALA A 88 10.51 23.23 9.48
C ALA A 88 11.86 23.92 9.77
N ILE A 89 12.97 23.25 9.43
CA ILE A 89 14.32 23.78 9.60
C ILE A 89 14.50 25.10 8.84
N ASP A 90 14.10 25.14 7.58
CA ASP A 90 14.27 26.31 6.73
C ASP A 90 13.56 27.52 7.32
N TYR A 91 12.34 27.35 7.82
CA TYR A 91 11.57 28.44 8.43
C TYR A 91 12.21 28.94 9.74
N ALA A 92 12.68 28.02 10.55
CA ALA A 92 13.27 28.36 11.84
C ALA A 92 14.67 29.01 11.67
N ILE A 93 15.47 28.56 10.70
CA ILE A 93 16.76 29.20 10.40
C ILE A 93 16.55 30.64 9.96
N ILE A 94 15.57 30.93 9.10
CA ILE A 94 15.28 32.31 8.66
C ILE A 94 14.98 33.22 9.86
N LEU A 95 14.11 32.78 10.78
CA LEU A 95 13.79 33.57 11.98
C LEU A 95 15.00 33.68 12.90
N CYS A 96 15.80 32.64 13.06
CA CYS A 96 17.00 32.67 13.89
C CYS A 96 18.07 33.63 13.34
N ASP A 97 18.30 33.58 12.04
CA ASP A 97 19.26 34.46 11.38
C ASP A 97 18.82 35.92 11.46
N ARG A 98 17.53 36.22 11.26
CA ARG A 98 16.99 37.57 11.46
C ARG A 98 17.11 38.02 12.91
N PHE A 99 16.86 37.16 13.88
CA PHE A 99 17.08 37.46 15.29
C PHE A 99 18.54 37.81 15.56
N MET A 100 19.49 37.04 15.06
CA MET A 100 20.91 37.28 15.24
C MET A 100 21.36 38.63 14.63
N GLU A 101 20.84 38.94 13.42
CA GLU A 101 21.13 40.19 12.73
C GLU A 101 20.66 41.42 13.53
N GLU A 102 19.44 41.36 14.07
CA GLU A 102 18.87 42.47 14.86
C GLU A 102 19.49 42.56 16.27
N HIS A 103 19.84 41.42 16.86
CA HIS A 103 20.43 41.36 18.20
C HIS A 103 21.86 41.92 18.29
N GLU A 104 22.57 42.05 17.15
CA GLU A 104 23.85 42.77 17.10
C GLU A 104 23.69 44.27 17.42
N THR A 105 22.49 44.83 17.21
CA THR A 105 22.24 46.28 17.31
C THR A 105 21.30 46.70 18.44
N MET A 106 20.53 45.76 18.99
CA MET A 106 19.51 46.02 20.01
C MET A 106 19.41 44.87 21.04
N ASP A 107 18.68 45.13 22.12
CA ASP A 107 18.43 44.12 23.15
C ASP A 107 17.57 42.96 22.62
N ALA A 108 17.67 41.77 23.26
CA ALA A 108 17.05 40.56 22.80
C ALA A 108 15.51 40.66 22.63
N GLU A 109 14.83 41.41 23.53
CA GLU A 109 13.36 41.52 23.46
C GLU A 109 12.92 42.32 22.24
N ASN A 110 13.60 43.45 21.94
CA ASN A 110 13.30 44.25 20.76
C ASN A 110 13.79 43.57 19.48
N ALA A 111 14.93 42.87 19.52
CA ALA A 111 15.45 42.10 18.41
C ALA A 111 14.47 41.01 17.96
N VAL A 112 13.85 40.25 18.89
CA VAL A 112 12.82 39.23 18.55
C VAL A 112 11.61 39.88 17.89
N LYS A 113 11.12 41.02 18.39
CA LYS A 113 9.94 41.71 17.79
C LYS A 113 10.20 42.12 16.35
N VAL A 114 11.39 42.74 16.10
CA VAL A 114 11.78 43.19 14.77
C VAL A 114 12.06 42.00 13.84
N ALA A 115 12.76 40.98 14.32
CA ALA A 115 13.03 39.77 13.58
C ALA A 115 11.74 39.07 13.13
N LEU A 116 10.75 38.91 14.04
CA LEU A 116 9.46 38.37 13.71
C LEU A 116 8.73 39.17 12.62
N SER A 117 8.71 40.51 12.76
CA SER A 117 8.07 41.40 11.79
C SER A 117 8.67 41.28 10.39
N LYS A 118 9.98 41.02 10.28
CA LYS A 118 10.67 40.83 9.00
C LYS A 118 10.55 39.38 8.49
N ALA A 119 10.62 38.39 9.37
CA ALA A 119 10.61 36.99 8.99
C ALA A 119 9.22 36.47 8.60
N ILE A 120 8.13 36.95 9.25
CA ILE A 120 6.77 36.47 8.96
C ILE A 120 6.39 36.55 7.48
N PRO A 121 6.56 37.72 6.78
CA PRO A 121 6.22 37.78 5.36
C PRO A 121 7.06 36.86 4.49
N GLU A 122 8.35 36.71 4.79
CA GLU A 122 9.28 35.86 4.05
C GLU A 122 8.94 34.37 4.20
N ILE A 123 8.79 33.93 5.45
CA ILE A 123 8.41 32.53 5.78
C ILE A 123 7.00 32.20 5.26
N SER A 124 6.04 33.12 5.44
CA SER A 124 4.64 32.88 4.99
C SER A 124 4.54 32.77 3.47
N SER A 125 5.29 33.59 2.73
CA SER A 125 5.31 33.50 1.26
C SER A 125 5.88 32.16 0.77
N SER A 126 6.98 31.71 1.34
CA SER A 126 7.59 30.41 1.02
C SER A 126 6.70 29.25 1.40
N SER A 127 6.16 29.26 2.63
CA SER A 127 5.30 28.19 3.13
C SER A 127 3.98 28.08 2.37
N LEU A 128 3.40 29.21 1.94
CA LEU A 128 2.17 29.21 1.14
C LEU A 128 2.37 28.47 -0.20
N THR A 129 3.52 28.67 -0.84
CA THR A 129 3.87 27.96 -2.08
C THR A 129 3.96 26.44 -1.84
N THR A 130 4.62 26.04 -0.75
CA THR A 130 4.73 24.62 -0.37
C THR A 130 3.36 24.03 -0.03
N ILE A 131 2.55 24.73 0.78
CA ILE A 131 1.18 24.31 1.11
C ILE A 131 0.34 24.15 -0.16
N SER A 132 0.44 25.08 -1.12
CA SER A 132 -0.30 24.99 -2.38
C SER A 132 0.05 23.72 -3.16
N GLY A 133 1.33 23.33 -3.20
CA GLY A 133 1.77 22.09 -3.81
C GLY A 133 1.20 20.86 -3.09
N MET A 134 1.19 20.86 -1.75
CA MET A 134 0.63 19.75 -0.97
C MET A 134 -0.90 19.68 -1.08
N VAL A 135 -1.57 20.84 -1.15
CA VAL A 135 -3.03 20.89 -1.42
C VAL A 135 -3.35 20.33 -2.80
N ALA A 136 -2.50 20.56 -3.81
CA ALA A 136 -2.69 19.97 -5.13
C ALA A 136 -2.67 18.42 -5.09
N MET A 137 -1.86 17.82 -4.21
CA MET A 137 -1.85 16.36 -4.00
C MET A 137 -3.18 15.83 -3.44
N MET A 138 -3.93 16.64 -2.69
CA MET A 138 -5.23 16.22 -2.13
C MET A 138 -6.29 15.98 -3.22
N PHE A 139 -6.10 16.50 -4.43
CA PHE A 139 -6.99 16.26 -5.58
C PHE A 139 -6.64 14.98 -6.37
N MET A 140 -5.62 14.23 -5.95
CA MET A 140 -5.30 12.95 -6.56
C MET A 140 -6.40 11.93 -6.23
N GLN A 141 -6.77 11.10 -7.22
CA GLN A 141 -7.70 9.98 -7.01
C GLN A 141 -7.04 8.84 -6.19
N PHE A 142 -5.73 8.80 -6.18
CA PHE A 142 -4.95 7.81 -5.45
C PHE A 142 -4.92 8.16 -3.95
N ARG A 143 -5.42 7.26 -3.11
CA ARG A 143 -5.61 7.49 -1.67
C ARG A 143 -4.34 7.92 -0.95
N LEU A 144 -3.18 7.34 -1.31
CA LEU A 144 -1.90 7.70 -0.71
C LEU A 144 -1.55 9.17 -0.97
N GLY A 145 -1.82 9.70 -2.17
CA GLY A 145 -1.59 11.12 -2.49
C GLY A 145 -2.46 12.05 -1.66
N TYR A 146 -3.73 11.71 -1.48
CA TYR A 146 -4.65 12.45 -0.62
C TYR A 146 -4.18 12.45 0.85
N ASP A 147 -3.85 11.27 1.41
CA ASP A 147 -3.38 11.13 2.79
C ASP A 147 -2.09 11.93 3.02
N MET A 148 -1.12 11.82 2.11
CA MET A 148 0.13 12.58 2.18
C MET A 148 -0.14 14.10 2.09
N GLY A 149 -0.99 14.52 1.17
CA GLY A 149 -1.32 15.93 1.00
C GLY A 149 -1.86 16.56 2.28
N ILE A 150 -2.86 15.95 2.90
CA ILE A 150 -3.52 16.50 4.09
C ILE A 150 -2.60 16.49 5.33
N ILE A 151 -1.85 15.40 5.53
CA ILE A 151 -0.94 15.29 6.69
C ILE A 151 0.24 16.24 6.57
N LEU A 152 0.78 16.44 5.37
CA LEU A 152 1.89 17.39 5.16
C LEU A 152 1.43 18.84 5.26
N VAL A 153 0.25 19.20 4.76
CA VAL A 153 -0.33 20.55 4.98
C VAL A 153 -0.46 20.83 6.48
N LYS A 154 -1.03 19.90 7.23
CA LYS A 154 -1.13 20.00 8.69
C LYS A 154 0.25 20.15 9.34
N ALA A 155 1.22 19.34 8.94
CA ALA A 155 2.58 19.36 9.46
C ALA A 155 3.26 20.72 9.25
N ILE A 156 3.10 21.33 8.07
CA ILE A 156 3.63 22.68 7.77
C ILE A 156 2.95 23.74 8.64
N ILE A 157 1.63 23.69 8.77
CA ILE A 157 0.88 24.65 9.61
C ILE A 157 1.33 24.56 11.06
N ILE A 158 1.47 23.36 11.62
CA ILE A 158 1.95 23.15 13.00
C ILE A 158 3.39 23.66 13.16
N SER A 159 4.24 23.43 12.16
CA SER A 159 5.61 23.93 12.15
C SER A 159 5.66 25.47 12.15
N LEU A 160 4.83 26.12 11.34
CA LEU A 160 4.71 27.59 11.32
C LEU A 160 4.23 28.14 12.66
N ILE A 161 3.23 27.52 13.27
CA ILE A 161 2.75 27.89 14.61
C ILE A 161 3.89 27.75 15.62
N SER A 162 4.66 26.67 15.58
CA SER A 162 5.78 26.46 16.48
C SER A 162 6.90 27.50 16.26
N VAL A 163 7.20 27.83 15.01
CA VAL A 163 8.22 28.85 14.69
C VAL A 163 7.77 30.24 15.10
N PHE A 164 6.51 30.62 14.89
CA PHE A 164 6.06 31.98 15.19
C PHE A 164 5.72 32.23 16.68
N PHE A 165 5.28 31.21 17.40
CA PHE A 165 4.82 31.37 18.77
C PHE A 165 5.76 30.75 19.81
N LEU A 166 6.32 29.57 19.57
CA LEU A 166 7.20 28.90 20.52
C LEU A 166 8.63 29.41 20.42
N MET A 167 9.17 29.46 19.20
CA MET A 167 10.59 29.80 18.99
C MET A 167 11.00 31.16 19.54
N PRO A 168 10.21 32.25 19.42
CA PRO A 168 10.56 33.56 20.03
C PRO A 168 10.78 33.47 21.53
N GLY A 169 9.92 32.74 22.23
CA GLY A 169 10.08 32.52 23.69
C GLY A 169 11.34 31.73 24.03
N VAL A 170 11.64 30.68 23.25
CA VAL A 170 12.87 29.89 23.43
C VAL A 170 14.11 30.73 23.13
N LEU A 171 14.12 31.56 22.05
CA LEU A 171 15.20 32.46 21.74
C LEU A 171 15.49 33.44 22.89
N LEU A 172 14.45 34.01 23.53
CA LEU A 172 14.61 34.91 24.65
C LEU A 172 15.22 34.20 25.87
N ILE A 173 14.81 32.99 26.18
CA ILE A 173 15.36 32.20 27.28
C ILE A 173 16.85 31.92 27.05
N PHE A 174 17.24 31.59 25.83
CA PHE A 174 18.60 31.21 25.48
C PHE A 174 19.47 32.41 25.03
N ALA A 175 18.92 33.63 24.92
CA ALA A 175 19.63 34.79 24.37
C ALA A 175 21.01 35.05 24.99
N LYS A 176 21.06 35.09 26.34
CA LYS A 176 22.34 35.27 27.07
C LYS A 176 23.38 34.16 26.82
N GLY A 177 22.90 32.96 26.53
CA GLY A 177 23.73 31.80 26.23
C GLY A 177 24.24 31.88 24.78
N ILE A 178 23.36 32.30 23.87
CA ILE A 178 23.69 32.52 22.44
C ILE A 178 24.85 33.50 22.33
N ASP A 179 24.81 34.65 23.07
CA ASP A 179 25.86 35.66 23.10
C ASP A 179 27.21 35.09 23.55
N ARG A 180 27.20 34.12 24.49
CA ARG A 180 28.43 33.49 25.01
C ARG A 180 28.98 32.39 24.11
N SER A 181 28.17 31.81 23.23
CA SER A 181 28.50 30.65 22.41
C SER A 181 28.86 30.99 20.96
N HIS A 182 29.13 32.27 20.66
CA HIS A 182 29.49 32.69 19.32
C HIS A 182 30.74 31.97 18.79
N HIS A 183 30.67 31.51 17.55
CA HIS A 183 31.80 30.94 16.82
C HIS A 183 31.85 31.45 15.38
N LYS A 184 32.98 31.25 14.73
CA LYS A 184 33.11 31.62 13.32
C LYS A 184 32.24 30.68 12.47
N CYS A 185 31.41 31.26 11.62
CA CYS A 185 30.67 30.50 10.62
C CYS A 185 31.66 29.79 9.69
N TYR A 186 31.48 28.43 9.55
CA TYR A 186 32.34 27.62 8.70
C TYR A 186 31.98 27.74 7.21
N VAL A 187 30.80 28.28 6.89
CA VAL A 187 30.42 28.53 5.50
C VAL A 187 31.17 29.73 4.94
N PRO A 188 32.11 29.56 4.00
CA PRO A 188 32.89 30.64 3.47
C PRO A 188 32.03 31.58 2.61
N LYS A 189 32.33 32.89 2.65
CA LYS A 189 31.71 33.86 1.71
C LYS A 189 32.19 33.55 0.29
N ILE A 190 31.37 32.90 -0.51
CA ILE A 190 31.72 32.44 -1.87
C ILE A 190 31.52 33.61 -2.86
N THR A 191 32.37 34.57 -2.82
CA THR A 191 32.36 35.73 -3.75
C THR A 191 32.68 35.32 -5.21
N TYR A 192 33.37 34.18 -5.40
CA TYR A 192 33.69 33.66 -6.73
C TYR A 192 32.47 33.25 -7.54
N VAL A 193 31.44 32.72 -6.88
CA VAL A 193 30.19 32.27 -7.57
C VAL A 193 29.48 33.47 -8.20
N GLY A 194 29.40 34.62 -7.50
CA GLY A 194 28.81 35.82 -8.05
C GLY A 194 29.57 36.36 -9.25
N LYS A 195 30.94 36.34 -9.22
CA LYS A 195 31.77 36.73 -10.36
C LYS A 195 31.60 35.77 -11.53
N PHE A 196 31.60 34.46 -11.27
CA PHE A 196 31.39 33.42 -12.28
C PHE A 196 30.00 33.56 -12.93
N ALA A 197 28.92 33.71 -12.14
CA ALA A 197 27.56 33.90 -12.64
C ALA A 197 27.46 35.16 -13.53
N ASN A 198 28.11 36.27 -13.14
CA ASN A 198 28.09 37.48 -13.97
C ASN A 198 28.91 37.31 -15.26
N MET A 199 30.02 36.57 -15.25
CA MET A 199 30.82 36.28 -16.43
C MET A 199 30.11 35.37 -17.42
N THR A 200 29.33 34.40 -16.90
CA THR A 200 28.68 33.36 -17.69
C THR A 200 27.19 33.61 -17.94
N LYS A 201 26.67 34.80 -17.58
CA LYS A 201 25.23 35.13 -17.66
C LYS A 201 24.60 34.97 -19.05
N TYR A 202 25.39 35.06 -20.11
CA TYR A 202 24.90 34.84 -21.49
C TYR A 202 25.11 33.44 -22.03
N ILE A 203 25.95 32.62 -21.37
CA ILE A 203 26.29 31.26 -21.79
C ILE A 203 25.45 30.23 -21.03
N ILE A 204 25.31 30.40 -19.72
CA ILE A 204 24.61 29.44 -18.86
C ILE A 204 23.12 29.30 -19.21
N PRO A 205 22.31 30.38 -19.37
CA PRO A 205 20.89 30.22 -19.68
C PRO A 205 20.60 29.45 -20.99
N PRO A 206 21.27 29.74 -22.13
CA PRO A 206 21.08 28.93 -23.34
C PRO A 206 21.48 27.44 -23.15
N LEU A 207 22.55 27.19 -22.39
CA LEU A 207 22.99 25.84 -22.07
C LEU A 207 21.92 25.09 -21.26
N PHE A 208 21.31 25.75 -20.27
CA PHE A 208 20.22 25.17 -19.50
C PHE A 208 18.97 24.88 -20.35
N ILE A 209 18.65 25.75 -21.31
CA ILE A 209 17.57 25.49 -22.27
C ILE A 209 17.86 24.23 -23.09
N LEU A 210 19.11 24.05 -23.55
CA LEU A 210 19.51 22.82 -24.27
C LEU A 210 19.35 21.58 -23.38
N PHE A 211 19.82 21.63 -22.13
CA PHE A 211 19.64 20.55 -21.18
C PHE A 211 18.16 20.26 -20.88
N LEU A 212 17.32 21.30 -20.80
CA LEU A 212 15.89 21.15 -20.57
C LEU A 212 15.21 20.40 -21.72
N VAL A 213 15.54 20.73 -22.98
CA VAL A 213 15.04 20.03 -24.15
C VAL A 213 15.49 18.57 -24.16
N PHE A 214 16.76 18.32 -23.84
CA PHE A 214 17.29 16.97 -23.72
C PHE A 214 16.61 16.17 -22.60
N ALA A 215 16.47 16.75 -21.42
CA ALA A 215 15.80 16.11 -20.28
C ALA A 215 14.31 15.83 -20.56
N PHE A 216 13.63 16.74 -21.27
CA PHE A 216 12.24 16.51 -21.68
C PHE A 216 12.11 15.33 -22.65
N TRP A 217 13.07 15.21 -23.59
CA TRP A 217 13.10 14.06 -24.50
C TRP A 217 13.32 12.75 -23.73
N GLU A 218 14.34 12.68 -22.90
CA GLU A 218 14.67 11.48 -22.12
C GLU A 218 13.59 11.12 -21.09
N SER A 219 12.86 12.08 -20.56
CA SER A 219 11.75 11.84 -19.64
C SER A 219 10.68 10.90 -20.22
N ASN A 220 10.45 10.93 -21.53
CA ASN A 220 9.48 10.04 -22.18
C ASN A 220 9.99 8.59 -22.37
N HIS A 221 11.28 8.33 -22.16
CA HIS A 221 11.87 7.00 -22.24
C HIS A 221 11.94 6.29 -20.88
N CYS A 222 11.65 7.00 -19.80
CA CYS A 222 11.59 6.41 -18.47
C CYS A 222 10.28 5.63 -18.30
N GLN A 223 10.38 4.33 -18.00
CA GLN A 223 9.23 3.52 -17.65
C GLN A 223 8.88 3.73 -16.19
N TYR A 224 7.68 4.25 -15.93
CA TYR A 224 7.15 4.36 -14.57
C TYR A 224 6.38 3.09 -14.25
N ILE A 225 6.95 2.24 -13.41
CA ILE A 225 6.35 0.97 -12.99
C ILE A 225 5.73 1.17 -11.60
N TYR A 226 4.45 0.88 -11.49
CA TYR A 226 3.77 0.74 -10.21
C TYR A 226 3.74 -0.74 -9.85
N ASP A 227 4.75 -1.16 -9.11
CA ASP A 227 4.87 -2.53 -8.61
C ASP A 227 5.01 -2.48 -7.09
N THR A 228 4.19 -3.26 -6.40
CA THR A 228 4.22 -3.39 -4.95
C THR A 228 5.57 -3.90 -4.46
N ASP A 229 6.19 -4.82 -5.16
CA ASP A 229 7.47 -5.42 -4.78
C ASP A 229 8.63 -4.44 -4.89
N SER A 230 8.60 -3.52 -5.87
CA SER A 230 9.63 -2.49 -6.02
C SER A 230 9.50 -1.35 -4.99
N ILE A 231 8.31 -1.15 -4.41
CA ILE A 231 8.04 -0.09 -3.43
C ILE A 231 8.39 -0.55 -2.01
N VAL A 232 8.21 -1.84 -1.72
CA VAL A 232 8.17 -2.32 -0.33
C VAL A 232 9.54 -2.63 0.24
N SER A 233 10.56 -3.00 -0.53
CA SER A 233 11.87 -3.32 0.05
C SER A 233 13.04 -3.13 -0.90
N ALA A 234 13.89 -2.13 -0.60
CA ALA A 234 15.20 -1.98 -1.22
C ALA A 234 16.25 -2.99 -0.66
N LYS A 235 16.02 -3.53 0.52
CA LYS A 235 16.87 -4.56 1.15
C LYS A 235 16.20 -5.92 1.03
N LYS A 236 17.00 -6.97 0.80
CA LYS A 236 16.51 -8.35 0.82
C LYS A 236 16.19 -8.73 2.26
N ASN A 237 14.90 -8.68 2.63
CA ASN A 237 14.38 -9.28 3.86
C ASN A 237 14.10 -10.77 3.64
N GLU A 238 13.81 -11.50 4.70
CA GLU A 238 13.54 -12.95 4.62
C GLU A 238 12.37 -13.28 3.68
N SER A 239 11.32 -12.46 3.67
CA SER A 239 10.17 -12.64 2.77
C SER A 239 10.57 -12.49 1.30
N LYS A 240 11.41 -11.51 0.96
CA LYS A 240 11.89 -11.31 -0.40
C LYS A 240 12.81 -12.43 -0.86
N ILE A 241 13.66 -12.92 0.03
CA ILE A 241 14.51 -14.09 -0.25
C ILE A 241 13.65 -15.33 -0.48
N ALA A 242 12.60 -15.52 0.31
CA ALA A 242 11.65 -16.62 0.13
C ALA A 242 10.88 -16.49 -1.18
N ALA A 243 10.35 -15.31 -1.49
CA ALA A 243 9.64 -15.04 -2.75
C ALA A 243 10.54 -15.26 -3.97
N GLU A 244 11.76 -14.69 -3.99
CA GLU A 244 12.74 -14.91 -5.07
C GLU A 244 13.06 -16.40 -5.27
N LYS A 245 13.25 -17.17 -4.17
CA LYS A 245 13.52 -18.61 -4.28
C LYS A 245 12.32 -19.42 -4.79
N ILE A 246 11.12 -19.03 -4.39
CA ILE A 246 9.88 -19.65 -4.90
C ILE A 246 9.73 -19.33 -6.38
N GLU A 247 9.91 -18.06 -6.77
CA GLU A 247 9.84 -17.60 -8.15
C GLU A 247 10.90 -18.27 -9.04
N ASP A 248 12.14 -18.36 -8.59
CA ASP A 248 13.24 -19.06 -9.30
C ASP A 248 12.97 -20.55 -9.49
N THR A 249 12.22 -21.17 -8.58
CA THR A 249 11.94 -22.61 -8.60
C THR A 249 10.68 -22.96 -9.39
N PHE A 250 9.61 -22.17 -9.22
CA PHE A 250 8.28 -22.45 -9.77
C PHE A 250 7.85 -21.47 -10.88
N GLY A 251 8.63 -20.41 -11.11
CA GLY A 251 8.28 -19.31 -12.00
C GLY A 251 7.40 -18.24 -11.34
N ALA A 252 7.40 -17.04 -11.90
CA ALA A 252 6.50 -15.97 -11.46
C ALA A 252 5.05 -16.34 -11.80
N SER A 253 4.15 -16.32 -10.81
CA SER A 253 2.72 -16.51 -11.04
C SER A 253 1.91 -15.36 -10.46
N ASN A 254 1.14 -14.70 -11.31
CA ASN A 254 0.13 -13.73 -10.90
C ASN A 254 -1.24 -14.41 -10.94
N GLN A 255 -1.91 -14.48 -9.80
CA GLN A 255 -3.26 -15.01 -9.73
C GLN A 255 -4.28 -13.91 -10.05
N LEU A 256 -5.15 -14.19 -11.01
CA LEU A 256 -6.29 -13.34 -11.35
C LEU A 256 -7.57 -14.10 -11.08
N VAL A 257 -8.51 -13.45 -10.44
CA VAL A 257 -9.85 -14.02 -10.20
C VAL A 257 -10.82 -13.38 -11.18
N VAL A 258 -11.49 -14.22 -11.94
CA VAL A 258 -12.56 -13.81 -12.87
C VAL A 258 -13.89 -14.32 -12.30
N MET A 259 -14.82 -13.40 -12.04
CA MET A 259 -16.12 -13.74 -11.47
C MET A 259 -17.14 -14.00 -12.57
N VAL A 260 -17.83 -15.11 -12.51
CA VAL A 260 -18.98 -15.48 -13.35
C VAL A 260 -20.21 -15.71 -12.49
N PRO A 261 -21.45 -15.58 -13.01
CA PRO A 261 -22.66 -15.89 -12.23
C PRO A 261 -22.67 -17.32 -11.75
N LYS A 262 -23.02 -17.54 -10.48
CA LYS A 262 -23.11 -18.87 -9.88
C LYS A 262 -24.15 -19.74 -10.60
N GLY A 263 -23.80 -21.00 -10.85
CA GLY A 263 -24.70 -21.99 -11.47
C GLY A 263 -24.76 -21.96 -13.00
N ASP A 264 -24.12 -20.98 -13.65
CA ASP A 264 -23.98 -20.95 -15.12
C ASP A 264 -22.65 -21.59 -15.54
N TYR A 265 -22.54 -22.90 -15.34
CA TYR A 265 -21.33 -23.67 -15.67
C TYR A 265 -20.97 -23.64 -17.16
N GLU A 266 -21.95 -23.48 -18.06
CA GLU A 266 -21.70 -23.31 -19.47
C GLU A 266 -21.00 -21.99 -19.82
N SER A 267 -21.38 -20.90 -19.15
CA SER A 267 -20.73 -19.62 -19.29
C SER A 267 -19.32 -19.65 -18.68
N GLU A 268 -19.15 -20.30 -17.54
CA GLU A 268 -17.86 -20.53 -16.90
C GLU A 268 -16.93 -21.31 -17.82
N LYS A 269 -17.36 -22.46 -18.37
CA LYS A 269 -16.59 -23.29 -19.31
C LYS A 269 -16.14 -22.50 -20.54
N LYS A 270 -17.04 -21.69 -21.11
CA LYS A 270 -16.70 -20.82 -22.25
C LYS A 270 -15.71 -19.72 -21.90
N THR A 271 -15.80 -19.20 -20.70
CA THR A 271 -14.90 -18.15 -20.21
C THR A 271 -13.51 -18.71 -19.94
N LEU A 272 -13.43 -19.84 -19.25
CA LEU A 272 -12.18 -20.59 -19.03
C LEU A 272 -11.48 -20.91 -20.36
N ALA A 273 -12.21 -21.46 -21.32
CA ALA A 273 -11.66 -21.80 -22.63
C ALA A 273 -11.19 -20.57 -23.44
N LYS A 274 -11.70 -19.37 -23.17
CA LYS A 274 -11.19 -18.13 -23.75
C LYS A 274 -9.93 -17.66 -23.03
N ILE A 275 -9.88 -17.76 -21.73
CA ILE A 275 -8.76 -17.35 -20.90
C ILE A 275 -7.55 -18.23 -21.18
N GLU A 276 -7.71 -19.54 -21.24
CA GLU A 276 -6.63 -20.50 -21.54
C GLU A 276 -5.99 -20.32 -22.94
N LYS A 277 -6.69 -19.69 -23.87
CA LYS A 277 -6.17 -19.40 -25.20
C LYS A 277 -5.26 -18.17 -25.26
N LEU A 278 -5.13 -17.42 -24.16
CA LEU A 278 -4.27 -16.27 -24.11
C LEU A 278 -2.81 -16.68 -23.89
N ASP A 279 -1.91 -16.24 -24.72
CA ASP A 279 -0.49 -16.64 -24.72
C ASP A 279 0.25 -16.37 -23.40
N TYR A 280 -0.29 -15.51 -22.56
CA TYR A 280 0.29 -15.13 -21.26
C TYR A 280 -0.41 -15.80 -20.05
N VAL A 281 -1.33 -16.73 -20.29
CA VAL A 281 -2.00 -17.51 -19.24
C VAL A 281 -1.41 -18.89 -19.21
N ASN A 282 -0.87 -19.30 -18.07
CA ASN A 282 -0.29 -20.63 -17.88
C ASN A 282 -1.36 -21.69 -17.62
N SER A 283 -2.36 -21.35 -16.80
CA SER A 283 -3.48 -22.22 -16.46
C SER A 283 -4.67 -21.38 -15.97
N ALA A 284 -5.86 -21.88 -16.20
CA ALA A 284 -7.07 -21.35 -15.61
C ALA A 284 -7.76 -22.50 -14.85
N LEU A 285 -8.26 -22.22 -13.64
CA LEU A 285 -8.97 -23.17 -12.80
C LEU A 285 -10.34 -22.61 -12.46
N GLY A 286 -11.35 -23.42 -12.65
CA GLY A 286 -12.73 -23.17 -12.26
C GLY A 286 -13.45 -24.48 -12.07
N LEU A 287 -14.65 -24.46 -11.51
CA LEU A 287 -15.42 -25.69 -11.28
C LEU A 287 -15.70 -26.46 -12.58
N ALA A 288 -15.85 -25.71 -13.69
CA ALA A 288 -16.18 -26.28 -14.99
C ALA A 288 -15.02 -27.03 -15.68
N ASN A 289 -13.78 -26.96 -15.18
CA ASN A 289 -12.65 -27.71 -15.73
C ASN A 289 -11.96 -28.63 -14.70
N VAL A 290 -12.59 -28.83 -13.55
CA VAL A 290 -12.14 -29.87 -12.60
C VAL A 290 -12.61 -31.24 -13.09
N ALA A 291 -11.67 -32.13 -13.39
CA ALA A 291 -11.96 -33.50 -13.79
C ALA A 291 -12.21 -34.37 -12.55
N ILE A 292 -13.26 -35.17 -12.58
CA ILE A 292 -13.53 -36.22 -11.57
C ILE A 292 -12.75 -37.47 -11.93
N ASN A 293 -12.78 -37.81 -13.22
CA ASN A 293 -12.05 -38.95 -13.82
C ASN A 293 -11.69 -38.61 -15.26
N ASP A 294 -11.19 -39.58 -16.01
CA ASP A 294 -10.77 -39.38 -17.41
C ASP A 294 -11.94 -39.02 -18.36
N ASP A 295 -13.19 -39.35 -17.98
CA ASP A 295 -14.37 -39.21 -18.82
C ASP A 295 -15.27 -38.01 -18.46
N TYR A 296 -15.26 -37.55 -17.19
CA TYR A 296 -16.22 -36.58 -16.68
C TYR A 296 -15.57 -35.40 -15.94
N MET A 297 -16.08 -34.22 -16.22
CA MET A 297 -15.82 -33.00 -15.45
C MET A 297 -16.88 -32.84 -14.35
N LEU A 298 -16.52 -32.10 -13.27
CA LEU A 298 -17.38 -31.89 -12.11
C LEU A 298 -18.73 -31.24 -12.44
N THR A 299 -18.79 -30.44 -13.48
CA THR A 299 -19.99 -29.72 -13.92
C THR A 299 -20.73 -30.39 -15.10
N ASP A 300 -20.23 -31.54 -15.58
CA ASP A 300 -20.94 -32.27 -16.64
C ASP A 300 -22.29 -32.78 -16.12
N LYS A 301 -23.28 -32.76 -17.00
CA LYS A 301 -24.63 -33.21 -16.67
C LYS A 301 -24.77 -34.69 -16.94
N LEU A 302 -25.17 -35.43 -15.94
CA LEU A 302 -25.44 -36.85 -16.03
C LEU A 302 -26.92 -37.18 -15.84
N ASN A 303 -27.39 -38.22 -16.53
CA ASN A 303 -28.69 -38.82 -16.25
C ASN A 303 -28.58 -39.85 -15.09
N PRO A 304 -29.71 -40.37 -14.54
CA PRO A 304 -29.66 -41.25 -13.40
C PRO A 304 -28.83 -42.53 -13.60
N ARG A 305 -28.78 -43.08 -14.81
CA ARG A 305 -27.99 -44.29 -15.10
C ARG A 305 -26.49 -43.99 -15.11
N GLN A 306 -26.09 -42.90 -15.74
CA GLN A 306 -24.69 -42.48 -15.79
C GLN A 306 -24.18 -42.12 -14.39
N PHE A 307 -25.00 -41.43 -13.60
CA PHE A 307 -24.64 -41.11 -12.23
C PHE A 307 -24.55 -42.36 -11.34
N ALA A 308 -25.47 -43.31 -11.50
CA ALA A 308 -25.42 -44.58 -10.79
C ALA A 308 -24.15 -45.38 -11.08
N GLU A 309 -23.70 -45.38 -12.34
CA GLU A 309 -22.44 -46.01 -12.76
C GLU A 309 -21.23 -45.29 -12.19
N LEU A 310 -21.23 -43.95 -12.20
CA LEU A 310 -20.15 -43.14 -11.64
C LEU A 310 -20.01 -43.29 -10.12
N ALA A 311 -21.13 -43.32 -9.39
CA ALA A 311 -21.17 -43.39 -7.93
C ALA A 311 -21.19 -44.82 -7.36
N ASP A 312 -21.22 -45.84 -8.21
CA ASP A 312 -21.37 -47.25 -7.84
C ASP A 312 -22.63 -47.51 -6.98
N LEU A 313 -23.75 -46.89 -7.38
CA LEU A 313 -25.03 -46.98 -6.70
C LEU A 313 -26.07 -47.72 -7.54
N ASP A 314 -27.13 -48.19 -6.88
CA ASP A 314 -28.24 -48.83 -7.57
C ASP A 314 -29.05 -47.79 -8.37
N VAL A 315 -29.35 -48.08 -9.63
CA VAL A 315 -30.07 -47.18 -10.53
C VAL A 315 -31.43 -46.76 -9.96
N GLU A 316 -32.15 -47.68 -9.29
CA GLU A 316 -33.45 -47.37 -8.69
C GLU A 316 -33.33 -46.35 -7.55
N VAL A 317 -32.26 -46.43 -6.76
CA VAL A 317 -31.95 -45.46 -5.68
C VAL A 317 -31.63 -44.10 -6.27
N VAL A 318 -30.82 -44.05 -7.33
CA VAL A 318 -30.46 -42.80 -8.00
C VAL A 318 -31.66 -42.15 -8.69
N GLN A 319 -32.58 -42.94 -9.28
CA GLN A 319 -33.83 -42.39 -9.83
C GLN A 319 -34.70 -41.71 -8.76
N ILE A 320 -34.75 -42.27 -7.55
CA ILE A 320 -35.43 -41.65 -6.42
C ILE A 320 -34.72 -40.34 -6.01
N LEU A 321 -33.39 -40.36 -5.96
CA LEU A 321 -32.58 -39.18 -5.63
C LEU A 321 -32.81 -38.05 -6.65
N TYR A 322 -32.79 -38.38 -7.96
CA TYR A 322 -33.07 -37.39 -9.02
C TYR A 322 -34.51 -36.84 -8.96
N THR A 323 -35.45 -37.68 -8.59
CA THR A 323 -36.83 -37.26 -8.38
C THR A 323 -36.97 -36.32 -7.21
N ALA A 324 -36.27 -36.60 -6.10
CA ALA A 324 -36.22 -35.72 -4.94
C ALA A 324 -35.53 -34.39 -5.26
N TYR A 325 -34.42 -34.42 -6.01
CA TYR A 325 -33.73 -33.21 -6.48
C TYR A 325 -34.64 -32.36 -7.37
N ALA A 326 -35.28 -32.95 -8.37
CA ALA A 326 -36.21 -32.23 -9.25
C ALA A 326 -37.37 -31.59 -8.47
N TYR A 327 -37.82 -32.24 -7.40
CA TYR A 327 -38.85 -31.72 -6.51
C TYR A 327 -38.32 -30.53 -5.67
N ASN A 328 -37.11 -30.66 -5.13
CA ASN A 328 -36.48 -29.62 -4.37
C ASN A 328 -36.19 -28.33 -5.19
N GLU A 329 -35.80 -28.52 -6.44
CA GLU A 329 -35.54 -27.42 -7.38
C GLU A 329 -36.82 -26.92 -8.10
N GLU A 330 -38.01 -27.35 -7.66
CA GLU A 330 -39.31 -27.00 -8.24
C GLU A 330 -39.45 -27.33 -9.75
N GLN A 331 -38.61 -28.28 -10.23
CA GLN A 331 -38.62 -28.75 -11.63
C GLN A 331 -39.52 -29.98 -11.80
N TYR A 332 -40.81 -29.79 -11.78
CA TYR A 332 -41.77 -30.88 -11.79
C TYR A 332 -41.91 -31.58 -13.16
N GLY A 333 -41.48 -30.94 -14.25
CA GLY A 333 -41.58 -31.48 -15.60
C GLY A 333 -40.99 -32.91 -15.74
N PRO A 334 -39.69 -33.12 -15.38
CA PRO A 334 -39.04 -34.44 -15.44
C PRO A 334 -39.75 -35.49 -14.60
N VAL A 335 -40.34 -35.13 -13.48
CA VAL A 335 -41.08 -36.07 -12.62
C VAL A 335 -42.32 -36.66 -13.33
N PHE A 336 -42.97 -35.85 -14.18
CA PHE A 336 -44.17 -36.27 -14.92
C PHE A 336 -43.87 -36.93 -16.28
N THR A 337 -42.76 -36.52 -16.93
CA THR A 337 -42.41 -37.02 -18.28
C THR A 337 -41.51 -38.26 -18.26
N GLY A 338 -40.85 -38.51 -17.13
CA GLY A 338 -39.88 -39.61 -16.93
C GLY A 338 -38.54 -39.06 -16.49
N ILE A 339 -37.98 -39.62 -15.42
CA ILE A 339 -36.74 -39.16 -14.80
C ILE A 339 -35.48 -39.64 -15.54
N ASP A 340 -35.61 -40.66 -16.38
CA ASP A 340 -34.47 -41.34 -17.03
C ASP A 340 -33.63 -40.44 -17.93
N ASP A 341 -34.23 -39.42 -18.53
CA ASP A 341 -33.59 -38.47 -19.43
C ASP A 341 -33.30 -37.11 -18.74
N TYR A 342 -33.56 -36.99 -17.43
CA TYR A 342 -33.30 -35.80 -16.69
C TYR A 342 -31.82 -35.72 -16.33
N GLU A 343 -31.14 -34.68 -16.80
CA GLU A 343 -29.72 -34.48 -16.59
C GLU A 343 -29.46 -33.37 -15.54
N VAL A 344 -28.63 -33.69 -14.56
CA VAL A 344 -28.21 -32.79 -13.47
C VAL A 344 -26.69 -32.72 -13.43
N PRO A 345 -26.10 -31.53 -13.19
CA PRO A 345 -24.66 -31.41 -12.98
C PRO A 345 -24.19 -32.32 -11.84
N ILE A 346 -23.05 -32.97 -12.04
CA ILE A 346 -22.51 -33.92 -11.05
C ILE A 346 -22.34 -33.26 -9.70
N ILE A 347 -21.76 -32.04 -9.67
CA ILE A 347 -21.54 -31.29 -8.43
C ILE A 347 -22.85 -31.04 -7.67
N ASP A 348 -23.90 -30.64 -8.35
CA ASP A 348 -25.19 -30.33 -7.73
C ASP A 348 -25.83 -31.59 -7.14
N MET A 349 -25.71 -32.71 -7.84
CA MET A 349 -26.22 -33.97 -7.37
C MET A 349 -25.42 -34.54 -6.18
N PHE A 350 -24.09 -34.37 -6.18
CA PHE A 350 -23.27 -34.78 -5.03
C PHE A 350 -23.58 -33.97 -3.78
N LEU A 351 -23.70 -32.65 -3.92
CA LEU A 351 -24.05 -31.77 -2.80
C LEU A 351 -25.43 -32.13 -2.26
N PHE A 352 -26.41 -32.36 -3.13
CA PHE A 352 -27.74 -32.79 -2.74
C PHE A 352 -27.74 -34.12 -2.02
N LEU A 353 -26.99 -35.10 -2.54
CA LEU A 353 -26.85 -36.43 -1.90
C LEU A 353 -26.27 -36.32 -0.49
N TYR A 354 -25.24 -35.50 -0.31
CA TYR A 354 -24.61 -35.24 1.00
C TYR A 354 -25.59 -34.58 1.97
N ASP A 355 -26.36 -33.59 1.53
CA ASP A 355 -27.37 -32.95 2.36
C ASP A 355 -28.46 -33.95 2.80
N GLN A 356 -28.94 -34.80 1.88
CA GLN A 356 -29.91 -35.84 2.20
C GLN A 356 -29.35 -36.90 3.17
N TYR A 357 -28.06 -37.21 3.06
CA TYR A 357 -27.37 -38.10 3.99
C TYR A 357 -27.27 -37.47 5.39
N GLN A 358 -26.88 -36.21 5.50
CA GLN A 358 -26.80 -35.47 6.77
C GLN A 358 -28.15 -35.33 7.47
N GLU A 359 -29.23 -35.17 6.71
CA GLU A 359 -30.61 -35.12 7.23
C GLU A 359 -31.15 -36.50 7.62
N GLY A 360 -30.41 -37.57 7.32
CA GLY A 360 -30.79 -38.95 7.69
C GLY A 360 -31.80 -39.63 6.77
N TYR A 361 -32.05 -39.03 5.58
CA TYR A 361 -32.96 -39.65 4.59
C TYR A 361 -32.29 -40.75 3.79
N VAL A 362 -30.97 -40.75 3.71
CA VAL A 362 -30.17 -41.76 3.03
C VAL A 362 -29.22 -42.40 4.03
N THR A 363 -29.10 -43.73 4.02
CA THR A 363 -28.12 -44.47 4.84
C THR A 363 -27.12 -45.11 3.91
N LEU A 364 -25.83 -44.83 4.15
CA LEU A 364 -24.73 -45.42 3.39
C LEU A 364 -23.97 -46.43 4.25
N ASP A 365 -23.25 -47.34 3.60
CA ASP A 365 -22.32 -48.19 4.34
C ASP A 365 -21.05 -47.39 4.73
N ALA A 366 -20.24 -47.93 5.65
CA ALA A 366 -19.11 -47.22 6.22
C ALA A 366 -18.03 -46.81 5.19
N ASP A 367 -17.88 -47.57 4.09
CA ASP A 367 -16.89 -47.26 3.04
C ASP A 367 -17.37 -46.11 2.12
N LEU A 368 -18.68 -46.11 1.81
CA LEU A 368 -19.31 -45.02 1.04
C LEU A 368 -19.45 -43.73 1.85
N ASP A 369 -19.71 -43.84 3.15
CA ASP A 369 -19.76 -42.72 4.07
C ASP A 369 -18.43 -41.98 4.12
N ASP A 370 -17.31 -42.68 4.31
CA ASP A 370 -15.96 -42.11 4.37
C ASP A 370 -15.58 -41.45 3.03
N LYS A 371 -15.90 -42.10 1.92
CA LYS A 371 -15.66 -41.56 0.56
C LYS A 371 -16.50 -40.34 0.27
N LEU A 372 -17.79 -40.34 0.61
CA LEU A 372 -18.70 -39.24 0.37
C LEU A 372 -18.30 -38.03 1.22
N THR A 373 -17.95 -38.25 2.49
CA THR A 373 -17.49 -37.17 3.40
C THR A 373 -16.17 -36.57 2.91
N THR A 374 -15.20 -37.40 2.54
CA THR A 374 -13.90 -36.92 2.00
C THR A 374 -14.09 -36.13 0.71
N LEU A 375 -14.96 -36.60 -0.18
CA LEU A 375 -15.27 -35.93 -1.43
C LEU A 375 -15.99 -34.61 -1.18
N TYR A 376 -16.96 -34.60 -0.25
CA TYR A 376 -17.67 -33.38 0.15
C TYR A 376 -16.71 -32.33 0.71
N ASP A 377 -15.86 -32.72 1.64
CA ASP A 377 -14.89 -31.79 2.25
C ASP A 377 -13.97 -31.17 1.15
N THR A 378 -13.53 -32.02 0.22
CA THR A 378 -12.69 -31.53 -0.92
C THR A 378 -13.46 -30.59 -1.84
N LEU A 379 -14.71 -30.91 -2.18
CA LEU A 379 -15.57 -30.09 -3.03
C LEU A 379 -16.01 -28.80 -2.32
N HIS A 380 -16.35 -28.91 -1.03
CA HIS A 380 -16.75 -27.78 -0.22
C HIS A 380 -15.60 -26.79 -0.04
N ASP A 381 -14.39 -27.26 0.21
CA ASP A 381 -13.20 -26.42 0.27
C ASP A 381 -12.90 -25.76 -1.08
N ALA A 382 -13.01 -26.50 -2.18
CA ALA A 382 -12.89 -25.96 -3.52
C ALA A 382 -14.00 -24.93 -3.82
N GLN A 383 -15.23 -25.21 -3.42
CA GLN A 383 -16.36 -24.30 -3.57
C GLN A 383 -16.19 -23.03 -2.75
N LEU A 384 -15.73 -23.12 -1.50
CA LEU A 384 -15.42 -21.95 -0.65
C LEU A 384 -14.33 -21.07 -1.25
N GLN A 385 -13.37 -21.68 -1.96
CA GLN A 385 -12.30 -20.95 -2.64
C GLN A 385 -12.72 -20.36 -3.98
N LEU A 386 -13.59 -21.03 -4.71
CA LEU A 386 -13.96 -20.71 -6.09
C LEU A 386 -15.35 -20.10 -6.25
N GLN A 387 -16.22 -20.24 -5.25
CA GLN A 387 -17.59 -19.71 -5.30
C GLN A 387 -17.92 -18.83 -4.10
N GLY A 388 -18.52 -17.66 -4.36
CA GLY A 388 -19.20 -16.84 -3.38
C GLY A 388 -20.74 -17.03 -3.46
N ASP A 389 -21.48 -16.15 -2.76
CA ASP A 389 -22.96 -16.23 -2.73
C ASP A 389 -23.62 -16.02 -4.10
N LYS A 390 -23.04 -15.22 -4.97
CA LYS A 390 -23.63 -14.81 -6.27
C LYS A 390 -22.74 -15.11 -7.47
N TYR A 391 -21.46 -15.38 -7.26
CA TYR A 391 -20.46 -15.52 -8.32
C TYR A 391 -19.58 -16.75 -8.06
N SER A 392 -19.15 -17.38 -9.13
CA SER A 392 -18.07 -18.39 -9.15
C SER A 392 -16.79 -17.77 -9.66
#